data_56a4d9b114cfeffd4e09a647f7d378b9
#
_entry.id   56a4d9b114cfeffd4e09a647f7d378b9
#
_cell.length_a   1.000
_cell.length_b   1.000
_cell.length_c   1.000
_cell.angle_alpha   90.00
_cell.angle_beta   90.00
_cell.angle_gamma   90.00
#
_symmetry.space_group_name_H-M   'P 1'
#
loop_
_entity.id
_entity.type
_entity.pdbx_description
1 polymer ?
#
loop_
_entity_poly.entity_id
_entity_poly.type
_entity_poly.pdbx_seq_one_letter_code
_entity_poly.pdbx_strand_id
1 'polypeptide(L)'
;MPSLRLKIQYNKNEGLLISPSELRETYLFGIPVCTTDGRKLSSQSIKQQIVTAQKKFERLFSIKINRQVIEENRDFIRQEWEVWGYVKYTYPIVYPDNLRGYISEAMQVNFPKEWLSMKRTGAVATWRNLYLIPNSSAHKGAQMTQNSIVYNGILPALNYLGRNYIPNYWRLKYITGWKAEDVPDDLTDVICKYAAINVLSIVGSYLYGTGISSWSVSLDGVSQSTPFTKGGKYGMFNDRITLYLEEINAAMQDMKYLYSGIVFDVL
;
A
#
# COMPACT_ATOMS: atom_id res chain seq x y z
N MET A 1 21.06 -25.83 6.54
CA MET A 1 20.79 -24.82 5.51
C MET A 1 20.85 -23.45 6.18
N PRO A 2 21.64 -22.50 5.67
CA PRO A 2 21.72 -21.20 6.31
C PRO A 2 20.35 -20.53 6.24
N SER A 3 19.85 -20.09 7.38
CA SER A 3 18.65 -19.26 7.45
C SER A 3 18.89 -18.02 6.59
N LEU A 4 18.17 -17.89 5.49
CA LEU A 4 18.08 -16.64 4.74
C LEU A 4 17.54 -15.59 5.71
N ARG A 5 18.43 -14.89 6.40
CA ARG A 5 18.10 -13.62 7.02
C ARG A 5 17.72 -12.71 5.86
N LEU A 6 16.42 -12.57 5.65
CA LEU A 6 15.87 -11.60 4.72
C LEU A 6 16.37 -10.22 5.16
N LYS A 7 17.42 -9.74 4.48
CA LYS A 7 17.85 -8.35 4.62
C LYS A 7 16.72 -7.51 4.05
N ILE A 8 15.94 -6.91 4.95
CA ILE A 8 15.00 -5.86 4.59
C ILE A 8 15.88 -4.70 4.12
N GLN A 9 16.00 -4.54 2.81
CA GLN A 9 16.64 -3.35 2.25
C GLN A 9 15.66 -2.20 2.47
N TYR A 10 15.98 -1.37 3.44
CA TYR A 10 15.31 -0.08 3.61
C TYR A 10 15.65 0.80 2.41
N ASN A 11 14.66 1.54 1.96
CA ASN A 11 14.79 2.52 0.90
C ASN A 11 15.89 3.53 1.26
N LYS A 12 16.67 4.04 0.28
CA LYS A 12 17.71 5.06 0.47
C LYS A 12 17.23 6.25 1.31
N ASN A 13 15.95 6.54 1.27
CA ASN A 13 15.29 7.67 1.92
C ASN A 13 14.58 7.29 3.24
N GLU A 14 15.11 6.36 4.01
CA GLU A 14 14.51 5.93 5.29
C GLU A 14 13.03 5.47 5.17
N GLY A 15 12.69 4.82 4.07
CA GLY A 15 11.33 4.36 3.79
C GLY A 15 10.42 5.39 3.10
N LEU A 16 10.96 6.51 2.68
CA LEU A 16 10.28 7.49 1.83
C LEU A 16 10.44 7.12 0.35
N LEU A 17 9.41 7.37 -0.45
CA LEU A 17 9.48 7.24 -1.92
C LEU A 17 10.40 8.29 -2.53
N ILE A 18 10.38 9.48 -1.96
CA ILE A 18 11.14 10.63 -2.43
C ILE A 18 11.72 11.38 -1.22
N SER A 19 12.89 11.97 -1.37
CA SER A 19 13.45 12.84 -0.33
C SER A 19 12.73 14.20 -0.29
N PRO A 20 12.75 14.92 0.85
CA PRO A 20 12.21 16.27 0.92
C PRO A 20 12.87 17.27 -0.03
N SER A 21 14.16 17.07 -0.37
CA SER A 21 14.89 17.88 -1.36
C SER A 21 14.40 17.62 -2.76
N GLU A 22 14.29 16.35 -3.17
CA GLU A 22 13.77 15.96 -4.47
C GLU A 22 12.32 16.42 -4.68
N LEU A 23 11.45 16.34 -3.64
CA LEU A 23 10.09 16.86 -3.74
C LEU A 23 10.07 18.36 -4.01
N ARG A 24 10.99 19.14 -3.42
CA ARG A 24 11.12 20.57 -3.68
C ARG A 24 11.60 20.87 -5.10
N GLU A 25 12.55 20.11 -5.59
CA GLU A 25 13.16 20.31 -6.90
C GLU A 25 12.27 19.87 -8.07
N THR A 26 11.35 18.91 -7.83
CA THR A 26 10.48 18.36 -8.86
C THR A 26 9.06 18.95 -8.79
N TYR A 27 8.31 18.58 -7.77
CA TYR A 27 6.87 18.92 -7.67
C TYR A 27 6.58 20.31 -7.13
N LEU A 28 7.52 20.91 -6.40
CA LEU A 28 7.42 22.24 -5.83
C LEU A 28 8.37 23.25 -6.49
N PHE A 29 8.94 22.88 -7.64
CA PHE A 29 9.89 23.73 -8.35
C PHE A 29 9.31 25.12 -8.66
N GLY A 30 10.11 26.17 -8.39
CA GLY A 30 9.70 27.57 -8.61
C GLY A 30 8.76 28.13 -7.56
N ILE A 31 8.30 27.34 -6.59
CA ILE A 31 7.40 27.79 -5.53
C ILE A 31 8.20 28.08 -4.25
N PRO A 32 8.14 29.32 -3.70
CA PRO A 32 8.78 29.62 -2.45
C PRO A 32 8.04 28.91 -1.30
N VAL A 33 8.61 27.84 -0.79
CA VAL A 33 8.05 27.09 0.36
C VAL A 33 8.49 27.78 1.66
N CYS A 34 8.02 29.02 1.83
CA CYS A 34 8.34 29.87 3.00
C CYS A 34 7.12 30.68 3.42
N THR A 35 7.15 31.17 4.66
CA THR A 35 6.14 32.11 5.19
C THR A 35 6.43 33.53 4.72
N THR A 36 5.49 34.49 4.96
CA THR A 36 5.67 35.91 4.71
C THR A 36 6.93 36.47 5.39
N ASP A 37 7.31 35.95 6.54
CA ASP A 37 8.51 36.32 7.29
C ASP A 37 9.81 35.68 6.74
N GLY A 38 9.75 35.02 5.59
CA GLY A 38 10.91 34.36 4.98
C GLY A 38 11.32 33.03 5.64
N ARG A 39 10.58 32.53 6.61
CA ARG A 39 10.87 31.26 7.27
C ARG A 39 10.53 30.09 6.33
N LYS A 40 11.53 29.31 5.97
CA LYS A 40 11.35 28.12 5.13
C LYS A 40 10.63 27.01 5.91
N LEU A 41 9.73 26.30 5.25
CA LEU A 41 9.13 25.09 5.82
C LEU A 41 10.23 24.05 6.05
N SER A 42 10.26 23.45 7.24
CA SER A 42 11.32 22.51 7.61
C SER A 42 11.27 21.24 6.76
N SER A 43 12.42 20.62 6.51
CA SER A 43 12.49 19.32 5.83
C SER A 43 11.72 18.25 6.60
N GLN A 44 11.66 18.33 7.92
CA GLN A 44 10.90 17.42 8.76
C GLN A 44 9.39 17.54 8.51
N SER A 45 8.86 18.76 8.34
CA SER A 45 7.45 18.98 8.01
C SER A 45 7.11 18.39 6.63
N ILE A 46 7.99 18.59 5.64
CA ILE A 46 7.81 18.00 4.30
C ILE A 46 7.88 16.47 4.37
N LYS A 47 8.84 15.91 5.10
CA LYS A 47 8.94 14.46 5.36
C LYS A 47 7.63 13.89 5.90
N GLN A 48 7.03 14.60 6.86
CA GLN A 48 5.75 14.18 7.44
C GLN A 48 4.61 14.17 6.41
N GLN A 49 4.56 15.14 5.50
CA GLN A 49 3.55 15.17 4.43
C GLN A 49 3.73 14.01 3.43
N ILE A 50 4.97 13.67 3.10
CA ILE A 50 5.28 12.51 2.26
C ILE A 50 4.81 11.22 2.94
N VAL A 51 5.13 11.01 4.22
CA VAL A 51 4.69 9.83 4.99
C VAL A 51 3.17 9.75 5.06
N THR A 52 2.49 10.87 5.26
CA THR A 52 1.03 10.93 5.32
C THR A 52 0.41 10.54 3.98
N ALA A 53 0.96 11.05 2.88
CA ALA A 53 0.56 10.68 1.53
C ALA A 53 0.74 9.17 1.29
N GLN A 54 1.93 8.62 1.55
CA GLN A 54 2.22 7.20 1.40
C GLN A 54 1.21 6.32 2.18
N LYS A 55 1.00 6.62 3.46
CA LYS A 55 0.06 5.86 4.31
C LYS A 55 -1.38 5.95 3.84
N LYS A 56 -1.79 7.08 3.23
CA LYS A 56 -3.12 7.22 2.65
C LYS A 56 -3.32 6.27 1.49
N PHE A 57 -2.37 6.21 0.56
CA PHE A 57 -2.43 5.31 -0.60
C PHE A 57 -2.24 3.85 -0.21
N GLU A 58 -1.37 3.54 0.76
CA GLU A 58 -1.26 2.19 1.33
C GLU A 58 -2.61 1.67 1.84
N ARG A 59 -3.37 2.52 2.53
CA ARG A 59 -4.71 2.15 3.03
C ARG A 59 -5.74 2.05 1.92
N LEU A 60 -5.72 2.99 0.97
CA LEU A 60 -6.68 3.06 -0.11
C LEU A 60 -6.64 1.80 -1.00
N PHE A 61 -5.43 1.34 -1.32
CA PHE A 61 -5.22 0.17 -2.17
C PHE A 61 -4.98 -1.12 -1.38
N SER A 62 -4.95 -1.08 -0.05
CA SER A 62 -4.55 -2.21 0.79
C SER A 62 -3.22 -2.81 0.36
N ILE A 63 -2.22 -1.97 0.10
CA ILE A 63 -0.85 -2.35 -0.27
C ILE A 63 0.13 -1.89 0.80
N LYS A 64 1.36 -2.38 0.71
CA LYS A 64 2.50 -1.83 1.43
C LYS A 64 3.53 -1.37 0.42
N ILE A 65 3.95 -0.13 0.50
CA ILE A 65 4.93 0.44 -0.42
C ILE A 65 6.31 -0.13 -0.11
N ASN A 66 6.72 -0.01 1.15
CA ASN A 66 8.01 -0.51 1.57
C ASN A 66 7.97 -2.01 1.82
N ARG A 67 9.04 -2.70 1.40
CA ARG A 67 9.17 -4.13 1.60
C ARG A 67 9.26 -4.48 3.08
N GLN A 68 8.33 -5.29 3.56
CA GLN A 68 8.26 -5.72 4.95
C GLN A 68 7.70 -7.13 5.09
N VAL A 69 7.99 -7.73 6.23
CA VAL A 69 7.44 -9.03 6.60
C VAL A 69 6.17 -8.79 7.41
N ILE A 70 5.11 -9.48 7.03
CA ILE A 70 3.82 -9.45 7.72
C ILE A 70 3.46 -10.87 8.16
N GLU A 71 2.87 -10.98 9.33
CA GLU A 71 2.20 -12.18 9.80
C GLU A 71 0.71 -11.87 9.89
N GLU A 72 -0.09 -12.67 9.21
CA GLU A 72 -1.54 -12.46 9.11
C GLU A 72 -2.26 -13.78 9.37
N ASN A 73 -3.33 -13.70 10.15
CA ASN A 73 -4.17 -14.83 10.48
C ASN A 73 -5.50 -14.73 9.71
N ARG A 74 -5.98 -15.89 9.25
CA ARG A 74 -7.27 -16.02 8.57
C ARG A 74 -8.03 -17.20 9.12
N ASP A 75 -9.33 -17.08 9.09
CA ASP A 75 -10.22 -18.13 9.50
C ASP A 75 -10.26 -19.25 8.48
N PHE A 76 -10.56 -20.45 8.92
CA PHE A 76 -10.90 -21.55 8.05
C PHE A 76 -12.42 -21.63 7.95
N ILE A 77 -12.94 -21.56 6.74
CA ILE A 77 -14.35 -21.73 6.40
C ILE A 77 -14.41 -22.86 5.37
N ARG A 78 -15.01 -24.00 5.75
CA ARG A 78 -15.05 -25.20 4.90
C ARG A 78 -15.67 -24.91 3.54
N GLN A 79 -16.79 -24.25 3.50
CA GLN A 79 -17.52 -23.94 2.28
C GLN A 79 -16.70 -23.10 1.30
N GLU A 80 -16.01 -22.09 1.81
CA GLU A 80 -15.11 -21.25 0.98
C GLU A 80 -13.93 -22.05 0.46
N TRP A 81 -13.34 -22.92 1.30
CA TRP A 81 -12.21 -23.74 0.93
C TRP A 81 -12.57 -24.79 -0.14
N GLU A 82 -13.70 -25.43 -0.03
CA GLU A 82 -14.18 -26.42 -0.99
C GLU A 82 -14.50 -25.80 -2.36
N VAL A 83 -14.99 -24.57 -2.40
CA VAL A 83 -15.29 -23.85 -3.65
C VAL A 83 -14.04 -23.25 -4.30
N TRP A 84 -13.20 -22.58 -3.52
CA TRP A 84 -12.12 -21.75 -4.05
C TRP A 84 -10.73 -22.38 -3.97
N GLY A 85 -10.46 -23.20 -2.95
CA GLY A 85 -9.16 -23.86 -2.75
C GLY A 85 -7.99 -22.91 -2.48
N TYR A 86 -8.26 -21.68 -2.07
CA TYR A 86 -7.25 -20.69 -1.70
C TYR A 86 -7.62 -19.89 -0.44
N VAL A 87 -6.60 -19.29 0.16
CA VAL A 87 -6.76 -18.34 1.27
C VAL A 87 -6.43 -16.94 0.75
N LYS A 88 -7.34 -15.98 0.97
CA LYS A 88 -7.16 -14.58 0.57
C LYS A 88 -6.59 -13.77 1.73
N TYR A 89 -5.52 -13.03 1.47
CA TYR A 89 -4.86 -12.15 2.44
C TYR A 89 -5.08 -10.67 2.11
N THR A 90 -4.86 -9.81 3.10
CA THR A 90 -5.12 -8.37 2.98
C THR A 90 -4.15 -7.69 2.01
N TYR A 91 -2.87 -8.04 2.12
CA TYR A 91 -1.82 -7.41 1.32
C TYR A 91 -1.32 -8.33 0.21
N PRO A 92 -0.81 -7.79 -0.90
CA PRO A 92 -0.18 -8.58 -1.96
C PRO A 92 0.99 -9.39 -1.42
N ILE A 93 1.04 -10.66 -1.79
CA ILE A 93 2.09 -11.59 -1.38
C ILE A 93 3.18 -11.59 -2.44
N VAL A 94 4.35 -11.03 -2.12
CA VAL A 94 5.53 -11.12 -3.00
C VAL A 94 6.21 -12.48 -2.84
N TYR A 95 6.32 -12.92 -1.59
CA TYR A 95 6.93 -14.20 -1.26
C TYR A 95 6.32 -14.78 0.02
N PRO A 96 5.70 -15.98 -0.02
CA PRO A 96 5.23 -16.66 1.17
C PRO A 96 6.42 -17.27 1.92
N ASP A 97 6.56 -16.97 3.19
CA ASP A 97 7.66 -17.50 4.02
C ASP A 97 7.24 -18.77 4.75
N ASN A 98 6.14 -18.75 5.48
CA ASN A 98 5.67 -19.89 6.26
C ASN A 98 4.14 -19.85 6.39
N LEU A 99 3.48 -20.93 6.00
CA LEU A 99 2.06 -21.16 6.23
C LEU A 99 1.87 -22.24 7.29
N ARG A 100 1.06 -21.95 8.28
CA ARG A 100 0.68 -22.90 9.34
C ARG A 100 -0.82 -22.99 9.45
N GLY A 101 -1.31 -24.21 9.65
CA GLY A 101 -2.65 -24.47 10.16
C GLY A 101 -2.59 -24.57 11.68
N TYR A 102 -3.34 -23.73 12.40
CA TYR A 102 -3.31 -23.69 13.85
C TYR A 102 -4.69 -24.00 14.43
N ILE A 103 -4.78 -25.00 15.30
CA ILE A 103 -5.98 -25.34 16.05
C ILE A 103 -5.75 -25.06 17.53
N SER A 104 -4.59 -25.47 18.03
CA SER A 104 -4.11 -25.24 19.41
C SER A 104 -2.58 -25.30 19.42
N GLU A 105 -1.95 -24.98 20.53
CA GLU A 105 -0.49 -25.09 20.67
C GLU A 105 0.03 -26.51 20.42
N ALA A 106 -0.72 -27.52 20.85
CA ALA A 106 -0.37 -28.93 20.64
C ALA A 106 -0.74 -29.45 19.25
N MET A 107 -1.55 -28.72 18.51
CA MET A 107 -2.11 -29.18 17.23
C MET A 107 -1.87 -28.11 16.15
N GLN A 108 -0.66 -28.12 15.60
CA GLN A 108 -0.22 -27.21 14.52
C GLN A 108 0.27 -28.05 13.35
N VAL A 109 0.00 -27.56 12.13
CA VAL A 109 0.50 -28.17 10.90
C VAL A 109 1.29 -27.14 10.12
N ASN A 110 2.56 -27.44 9.84
CA ASN A 110 3.38 -26.61 8.97
C ASN A 110 3.27 -27.13 7.53
N PHE A 111 2.89 -26.27 6.62
CA PHE A 111 2.81 -26.62 5.20
C PHE A 111 4.17 -26.38 4.53
N PRO A 112 4.65 -27.33 3.71
CA PRO A 112 5.88 -27.15 2.94
C PRO A 112 5.78 -25.94 2.02
N LYS A 113 6.85 -25.18 1.88
CA LYS A 113 6.89 -23.99 1.00
C LYS A 113 6.63 -24.32 -0.45
N GLU A 114 7.02 -25.49 -0.87
CA GLU A 114 6.86 -26.02 -2.23
C GLU A 114 5.39 -26.21 -2.62
N TRP A 115 4.50 -26.31 -1.62
CA TRP A 115 3.05 -26.41 -1.83
C TRP A 115 2.38 -25.06 -1.97
N LEU A 116 3.07 -23.99 -1.57
CA LEU A 116 2.52 -22.65 -1.57
C LEU A 116 2.62 -22.06 -2.98
N SER A 117 1.51 -21.92 -3.64
CA SER A 117 1.41 -21.37 -4.99
C SER A 117 0.60 -20.10 -5.00
N MET A 118 1.05 -19.12 -5.77
CA MET A 118 0.33 -17.88 -6.01
C MET A 118 -0.07 -17.81 -7.47
N LYS A 119 -1.32 -17.49 -7.73
CA LYS A 119 -1.76 -17.21 -9.09
C LYS A 119 -1.23 -15.82 -9.51
N ARG A 120 -0.16 -15.82 -10.27
CA ARG A 120 0.51 -14.61 -10.77
C ARG A 120 -0.15 -14.14 -12.06
N THR A 121 -1.39 -13.66 -11.95
CA THR A 121 -2.09 -13.05 -13.08
C THR A 121 -2.21 -11.56 -12.84
N GLY A 122 -1.70 -10.74 -13.76
CA GLY A 122 -1.73 -9.28 -13.63
C GLY A 122 -0.57 -8.70 -12.82
N ALA A 123 -0.73 -7.46 -12.35
CA ALA A 123 0.27 -6.76 -11.58
C ALA A 123 0.53 -7.42 -10.22
N VAL A 124 1.76 -7.29 -9.71
CA VAL A 124 2.18 -7.84 -8.39
C VAL A 124 1.24 -7.44 -7.26
N ALA A 125 0.67 -6.24 -7.33
CA ALA A 125 -0.24 -5.70 -6.31
C ALA A 125 -1.56 -6.47 -6.16
N THR A 126 -1.88 -7.39 -7.09
CA THR A 126 -3.13 -8.17 -7.06
C THR A 126 -2.95 -9.58 -6.49
N TRP A 127 -1.73 -10.01 -6.22
CA TRP A 127 -1.44 -11.38 -5.79
C TRP A 127 -1.73 -11.59 -4.30
N ARG A 128 -3.01 -11.70 -3.97
CA ARG A 128 -3.46 -11.86 -2.58
C ARG A 128 -3.96 -13.26 -2.24
N ASN A 129 -4.09 -14.12 -3.25
CA ASN A 129 -4.59 -15.47 -3.09
C ASN A 129 -3.44 -16.46 -3.00
N LEU A 130 -3.42 -17.22 -1.92
CA LEU A 130 -2.46 -18.28 -1.69
C LEU A 130 -3.15 -19.63 -1.86
N TYR A 131 -2.70 -20.40 -2.85
CA TYR A 131 -3.16 -21.74 -3.12
C TYR A 131 -2.24 -22.75 -2.44
N LEU A 132 -2.83 -23.79 -1.90
CA LEU A 132 -2.10 -24.92 -1.35
C LEU A 132 -2.16 -26.08 -2.37
N ILE A 133 -1.09 -26.23 -3.15
CA ILE A 133 -0.99 -27.23 -4.21
C ILE A 133 0.13 -28.20 -3.84
N PRO A 134 -0.22 -29.41 -3.38
CA PRO A 134 0.78 -30.43 -3.12
C PRO A 134 1.46 -30.86 -4.42
N ASN A 135 2.77 -30.92 -4.39
CA ASN A 135 3.55 -31.42 -5.51
C ASN A 135 4.31 -32.71 -5.13
N SER A 136 4.71 -33.48 -6.15
CA SER A 136 5.37 -34.76 -5.97
C SER A 136 6.74 -34.68 -5.29
N SER A 137 7.41 -33.56 -5.34
CA SER A 137 8.73 -33.37 -4.70
C SER A 137 8.66 -33.27 -3.18
N ALA A 138 7.52 -32.86 -2.64
CA ALA A 138 7.28 -32.82 -1.19
C ALA A 138 7.04 -34.22 -0.57
N HIS A 139 6.91 -35.25 -1.38
CA HIS A 139 6.54 -36.60 -0.92
C HIS A 139 7.65 -37.39 -0.20
N LYS A 140 8.89 -36.95 -0.25
CA LYS A 140 10.02 -37.76 0.23
C LYS A 140 10.12 -37.95 1.74
N GLY A 141 9.27 -37.35 2.55
CA GLY A 141 9.39 -37.41 4.02
C GLY A 141 8.14 -37.70 4.85
N ALA A 142 6.94 -37.72 4.27
CA ALA A 142 5.71 -37.81 5.08
C ALA A 142 4.56 -38.55 4.38
N GLN A 143 4.75 -39.82 4.12
CA GLN A 143 3.86 -40.61 3.24
C GLN A 143 2.40 -40.77 3.72
N MET A 144 2.10 -40.71 4.99
CA MET A 144 0.73 -40.98 5.46
C MET A 144 -0.13 -39.73 5.72
N THR A 145 0.49 -38.66 6.08
CA THR A 145 -0.23 -37.38 6.40
C THR A 145 -0.68 -36.67 5.13
N GLN A 146 -0.04 -36.94 4.02
CA GLN A 146 -0.21 -36.19 2.76
C GLN A 146 -1.47 -36.54 2.01
N ASN A 147 -1.80 -37.83 1.86
CA ASN A 147 -3.00 -38.25 1.15
C ASN A 147 -4.27 -37.73 1.81
N SER A 148 -4.24 -37.61 3.12
CA SER A 148 -5.38 -37.13 3.90
C SER A 148 -5.54 -35.60 3.87
N ILE A 149 -4.44 -34.86 3.75
CA ILE A 149 -4.45 -33.39 3.63
C ILE A 149 -4.95 -32.97 2.25
N VAL A 150 -4.60 -33.76 1.23
CA VAL A 150 -4.82 -33.40 -0.17
C VAL A 150 -6.17 -33.85 -0.68
N TYR A 151 -6.64 -35.03 -0.29
CA TYR A 151 -7.82 -35.67 -0.88
C TYR A 151 -9.13 -34.90 -0.63
N ASN A 152 -9.22 -34.15 0.49
CA ASN A 152 -10.41 -33.36 0.82
C ASN A 152 -10.09 -31.87 1.01
N GLY A 153 -8.88 -31.40 0.67
CA GLY A 153 -8.46 -30.02 0.92
C GLY A 153 -8.44 -29.63 2.41
N ILE A 154 -8.60 -30.62 3.30
CA ILE A 154 -8.82 -30.41 4.72
C ILE A 154 -7.95 -31.40 5.47
N LEU A 155 -7.30 -30.92 6.52
CA LEU A 155 -6.59 -31.76 7.46
C LEU A 155 -7.55 -32.84 8.03
N PRO A 156 -7.08 -34.08 8.19
CA PRO A 156 -7.88 -35.14 8.83
C PRO A 156 -8.46 -34.71 10.17
N ALA A 157 -7.71 -33.93 10.94
CA ALA A 157 -8.16 -33.37 12.20
C ALA A 157 -9.40 -32.47 12.06
N LEU A 158 -9.56 -31.75 10.96
CA LEU A 158 -10.74 -30.94 10.69
C LEU A 158 -11.97 -31.78 10.36
N ASN A 159 -11.77 -32.88 9.63
CA ASN A 159 -12.82 -33.86 9.40
C ASN A 159 -13.27 -34.56 10.69
N TYR A 160 -12.31 -34.87 11.57
CA TYR A 160 -12.58 -35.50 12.86
C TYR A 160 -13.37 -34.59 13.82
N LEU A 161 -13.11 -33.28 13.77
CA LEU A 161 -13.78 -32.31 14.62
C LEU A 161 -15.15 -31.90 14.07
N GLY A 162 -15.52 -32.29 12.84
CA GLY A 162 -16.81 -31.92 12.22
C GLY A 162 -17.03 -30.42 12.10
N ARG A 163 -16.01 -29.61 12.30
CA ARG A 163 -16.14 -28.15 12.33
C ARG A 163 -16.11 -27.57 10.93
N ASN A 164 -17.09 -26.74 10.63
CA ASN A 164 -17.16 -25.97 9.39
C ASN A 164 -16.40 -24.65 9.46
N TYR A 165 -16.06 -24.22 10.68
CA TYR A 165 -15.39 -22.95 10.95
C TYR A 165 -14.35 -23.12 12.06
N ILE A 166 -13.14 -22.56 11.83
CA ILE A 166 -12.09 -22.46 12.83
C ILE A 166 -11.49 -21.05 12.76
N PRO A 167 -11.60 -20.26 13.82
CA PRO A 167 -11.05 -18.92 13.85
C PRO A 167 -9.51 -18.95 13.84
N ASN A 168 -8.90 -18.01 13.14
CA ASN A 168 -7.43 -17.80 13.08
C ASN A 168 -6.63 -19.08 12.72
N TYR A 169 -7.22 -19.96 11.92
CA TYR A 169 -6.60 -21.23 11.55
C TYR A 169 -5.39 -21.04 10.65
N TRP A 170 -5.53 -20.28 9.55
CA TRP A 170 -4.46 -20.03 8.60
C TRP A 170 -3.55 -18.91 9.09
N ARG A 171 -2.32 -19.25 9.44
CA ARG A 171 -1.29 -18.30 9.85
C ARG A 171 -0.22 -18.24 8.78
N LEU A 172 -0.15 -17.14 8.05
CA LEU A 172 0.83 -16.91 7.01
C LEU A 172 1.80 -15.82 7.42
N LYS A 173 3.07 -16.15 7.35
CA LYS A 173 4.16 -15.17 7.35
C LYS A 173 4.65 -14.96 5.93
N TYR A 174 4.62 -13.74 5.45
CA TYR A 174 4.96 -13.42 4.06
C TYR A 174 5.61 -12.05 3.91
N ILE A 175 6.26 -11.87 2.78
CA ILE A 175 6.84 -10.59 2.39
C ILE A 175 5.84 -9.88 1.48
N THR A 176 5.63 -8.60 1.76
CA THR A 176 4.83 -7.68 0.94
C THR A 176 5.63 -6.42 0.63
N GLY A 177 5.17 -5.62 -0.35
CA GLY A 177 5.79 -4.36 -0.76
C GLY A 177 6.90 -4.54 -1.78
N TRP A 178 7.35 -3.42 -2.32
CA TRP A 178 8.37 -3.35 -3.35
C TRP A 178 9.76 -3.09 -2.76
N LYS A 179 10.79 -3.46 -3.49
CA LYS A 179 12.11 -2.89 -3.28
C LYS A 179 12.08 -1.42 -3.74
N ALA A 180 13.05 -0.64 -3.25
CA ALA A 180 13.14 0.77 -3.61
C ALA A 180 13.20 1.03 -5.12
N GLU A 181 13.84 0.11 -5.85
CA GLU A 181 14.10 0.20 -7.29
C GLU A 181 12.91 -0.28 -8.14
N ASP A 182 12.00 -1.05 -7.52
CA ASP A 182 10.89 -1.73 -8.21
C ASP A 182 9.54 -1.04 -7.97
N VAL A 183 9.52 0.11 -7.28
CA VAL A 183 8.26 0.84 -7.03
C VAL A 183 7.77 1.44 -8.36
N PRO A 184 6.52 1.18 -8.76
CA PRO A 184 5.98 1.71 -10.00
C PRO A 184 5.98 3.26 -10.02
N ASP A 185 6.40 3.82 -11.16
CA ASP A 185 6.53 5.27 -11.33
C ASP A 185 5.19 5.99 -11.24
N ASP A 186 4.11 5.38 -11.75
CA ASP A 186 2.74 5.90 -11.66
C ASP A 186 2.29 6.07 -10.21
N LEU A 187 2.56 5.07 -9.37
CA LEU A 187 2.25 5.13 -7.94
C LEU A 187 3.09 6.20 -7.24
N THR A 188 4.37 6.30 -7.59
CA THR A 188 5.28 7.28 -7.03
C THR A 188 4.84 8.70 -7.38
N ASP A 189 4.50 8.96 -8.65
CA ASP A 189 4.06 10.26 -9.13
C ASP A 189 2.79 10.75 -8.42
N VAL A 190 1.77 9.89 -8.33
CA VAL A 190 0.51 10.22 -7.66
C VAL A 190 0.70 10.52 -6.18
N ILE A 191 1.52 9.73 -5.47
CA ILE A 191 1.82 9.96 -4.06
C ILE A 191 2.59 11.26 -3.86
N CYS A 192 3.56 11.56 -4.73
CA CYS A 192 4.36 12.78 -4.65
C CYS A 192 3.52 14.03 -4.96
N LYS A 193 2.64 13.97 -5.96
CA LYS A 193 1.68 15.06 -6.23
C LYS A 193 0.76 15.30 -5.03
N TYR A 194 0.26 14.22 -4.41
CA TYR A 194 -0.56 14.37 -3.21
C TYR A 194 0.21 14.96 -2.03
N ALA A 195 1.47 14.56 -1.83
CA ALA A 195 2.34 15.18 -0.81
C ALA A 195 2.59 16.66 -1.11
N ALA A 196 2.81 17.01 -2.38
CA ALA A 196 2.96 18.41 -2.81
C ALA A 196 1.69 19.23 -2.54
N ILE A 197 0.50 18.69 -2.81
CA ILE A 197 -0.78 19.35 -2.47
C ILE A 197 -0.86 19.67 -0.97
N ASN A 198 -0.49 18.72 -0.11
CA ASN A 198 -0.50 18.92 1.34
C ASN A 198 0.45 20.04 1.74
N VAL A 199 1.67 20.09 1.16
CA VAL A 199 2.64 21.14 1.41
C VAL A 199 2.12 22.50 0.94
N LEU A 200 1.59 22.58 -0.28
CA LEU A 200 1.04 23.80 -0.87
C LEU A 200 -0.16 24.33 -0.08
N SER A 201 -1.01 23.45 0.42
CA SER A 201 -2.16 23.81 1.24
C SER A 201 -1.71 24.47 2.57
N ILE A 202 -0.65 23.93 3.19
CA ILE A 202 -0.08 24.49 4.41
C ILE A 202 0.52 25.88 4.11
N VAL A 203 1.38 25.97 3.10
CA VAL A 203 2.05 27.24 2.77
C VAL A 203 1.06 28.28 2.29
N GLY A 204 0.09 27.91 1.46
CA GLY A 204 -0.95 28.83 0.95
C GLY A 204 -1.81 29.42 2.06
N SER A 205 -2.16 28.63 3.07
CA SER A 205 -2.91 29.11 4.22
C SER A 205 -2.13 30.08 5.10
N TYR A 206 -0.82 29.95 5.18
CA TYR A 206 0.05 30.85 5.95
C TYR A 206 0.41 32.13 5.22
N LEU A 207 0.50 32.11 3.89
CA LEU A 207 0.92 33.26 3.10
C LEU A 207 -0.17 34.33 2.99
N TYR A 208 -1.41 33.95 2.70
CA TYR A 208 -2.48 34.86 2.37
C TYR A 208 -3.81 34.60 3.07
N GLY A 209 -3.84 33.65 3.99
CA GLY A 209 -5.11 33.20 4.59
C GLY A 209 -6.00 32.44 3.62
N THR A 210 -7.04 31.81 4.13
CA THR A 210 -8.05 31.14 3.31
C THR A 210 -9.13 32.12 2.92
N GLY A 211 -9.45 32.24 1.63
CA GLY A 211 -10.59 33.02 1.14
C GLY A 211 -10.29 34.44 0.62
N ILE A 212 -9.02 34.83 0.49
CA ILE A 212 -8.69 36.12 -0.15
C ILE A 212 -8.79 35.97 -1.67
N SER A 213 -9.71 36.68 -2.28
CA SER A 213 -9.95 36.67 -3.72
C SER A 213 -9.20 37.75 -4.50
N SER A 214 -8.74 38.81 -3.82
CA SER A 214 -7.96 39.89 -4.43
C SER A 214 -7.18 40.67 -3.38
N TRP A 215 -6.04 41.17 -3.76
CA TRP A 215 -5.26 42.10 -2.98
C TRP A 215 -4.99 43.37 -3.81
N SER A 216 -5.29 44.52 -3.27
CA SER A 216 -5.04 45.80 -3.92
C SER A 216 -4.21 46.71 -3.04
N VAL A 217 -3.17 47.29 -3.61
CA VAL A 217 -2.39 48.37 -2.98
C VAL A 217 -2.60 49.64 -3.80
N SER A 218 -3.01 50.68 -3.13
CA SER A 218 -3.09 52.02 -3.71
C SER A 218 -2.12 52.90 -2.96
N LEU A 219 -1.17 53.47 -3.66
CA LEU A 219 -0.21 54.46 -3.16
C LEU A 219 -0.14 55.61 -4.14
N ASP A 220 -0.42 56.84 -3.67
CA ASP A 220 -0.27 58.10 -4.40
C ASP A 220 -0.73 58.12 -5.87
N GLY A 221 -1.94 57.61 -6.12
CA GLY A 221 -2.52 57.62 -7.47
C GLY A 221 -2.13 56.42 -8.37
N VAL A 222 -1.28 55.54 -7.90
CA VAL A 222 -0.99 54.27 -8.56
C VAL A 222 -1.69 53.14 -7.81
N SER A 223 -2.69 52.52 -8.43
CA SER A 223 -3.35 51.37 -7.87
C SER A 223 -2.91 50.12 -8.61
N GLN A 224 -2.35 49.15 -7.91
CA GLN A 224 -2.06 47.82 -8.42
C GLN A 224 -3.03 46.84 -7.79
N SER A 225 -3.85 46.23 -8.60
CA SER A 225 -4.74 45.15 -8.19
C SER A 225 -4.25 43.82 -8.77
N THR A 226 -4.00 42.86 -7.92
CA THR A 226 -3.67 41.53 -8.32
C THR A 226 -4.87 40.62 -8.02
N PRO A 227 -5.70 40.30 -9.00
CA PRO A 227 -6.78 39.35 -8.80
C PRO A 227 -6.21 37.97 -8.59
N PHE A 228 -6.62 37.30 -7.53
CA PHE A 228 -6.40 35.88 -7.36
C PHE A 228 -7.64 35.13 -7.89
N THR A 229 -7.43 33.94 -8.48
CA THR A 229 -8.51 33.15 -9.03
C THR A 229 -9.62 32.93 -7.99
N LYS A 230 -10.84 33.21 -8.38
CA LYS A 230 -12.01 33.32 -7.49
C LYS A 230 -12.12 32.14 -6.51
N GLY A 231 -12.14 32.48 -5.23
CA GLY A 231 -12.61 31.55 -4.19
C GLY A 231 -11.71 30.37 -3.93
N GLY A 232 -10.40 30.52 -4.12
CA GLY A 232 -9.45 29.44 -3.94
C GLY A 232 -9.46 28.91 -2.51
N LYS A 233 -10.04 27.73 -2.33
CA LYS A 233 -10.02 26.96 -1.07
C LYS A 233 -8.59 26.78 -0.53
N TYR A 234 -7.59 26.90 -1.39
CA TYR A 234 -6.19 26.62 -1.12
C TYR A 234 -5.29 27.87 -1.23
N GLY A 235 -5.86 29.07 -1.27
CA GLY A 235 -5.10 30.31 -1.38
C GLY A 235 -4.40 30.47 -2.73
N MET A 236 -3.18 31.05 -2.71
CA MET A 236 -2.42 31.42 -3.89
C MET A 236 -2.07 30.25 -4.84
N PHE A 237 -2.02 29.02 -4.32
CA PHE A 237 -1.62 27.84 -5.10
C PHE A 237 -2.80 27.02 -5.64
N ASN A 238 -3.99 27.60 -5.66
CA ASN A 238 -5.22 26.90 -6.06
C ASN A 238 -5.11 26.25 -7.42
N ASP A 239 -4.60 26.95 -8.42
CA ASP A 239 -4.51 26.43 -9.79
C ASP A 239 -3.56 25.22 -9.90
N ARG A 240 -2.42 25.29 -9.21
CA ARG A 240 -1.47 24.17 -9.17
C ARG A 240 -2.04 22.97 -8.42
N ILE A 241 -2.74 23.20 -7.33
CA ILE A 241 -3.42 22.16 -6.57
C ILE A 241 -4.54 21.52 -7.40
N THR A 242 -5.33 22.33 -8.09
CA THR A 242 -6.40 21.84 -8.96
C THR A 242 -5.85 20.96 -10.09
N LEU A 243 -4.78 21.40 -10.77
CA LEU A 243 -4.10 20.63 -11.78
C LEU A 243 -3.65 19.27 -11.24
N TYR A 244 -2.97 19.24 -10.08
CA TYR A 244 -2.52 17.98 -9.48
C TYR A 244 -3.70 17.09 -9.06
N LEU A 245 -4.81 17.65 -8.59
CA LEU A 245 -6.00 16.88 -8.25
C LEU A 245 -6.64 16.26 -9.50
N GLU A 246 -6.69 16.96 -10.61
CA GLU A 246 -7.20 16.45 -11.89
C GLU A 246 -6.32 15.29 -12.39
N GLU A 247 -5.00 15.46 -12.38
CA GLU A 247 -4.05 14.41 -12.77
C GLU A 247 -4.15 13.18 -11.87
N ILE A 248 -4.25 13.37 -10.55
CA ILE A 248 -4.45 12.28 -9.59
C ILE A 248 -5.77 11.56 -9.87
N ASN A 249 -6.86 12.30 -10.09
CA ASN A 249 -8.18 11.70 -10.35
C ASN A 249 -8.21 10.91 -11.66
N ALA A 250 -7.54 11.41 -12.70
CA ALA A 250 -7.40 10.69 -13.96
C ALA A 250 -6.65 9.36 -13.77
N ALA A 251 -5.50 9.39 -13.06
CA ALA A 251 -4.70 8.21 -12.78
C ALA A 251 -5.41 7.21 -11.85
N MET A 252 -6.23 7.70 -10.93
CA MET A 252 -6.88 6.86 -9.90
C MET A 252 -7.81 5.79 -10.45
N GLN A 253 -8.43 6.00 -11.62
CA GLN A 253 -9.31 5.02 -12.24
C GLN A 253 -8.51 3.78 -12.66
N ASP A 254 -7.39 4.00 -13.35
CA ASP A 254 -6.51 2.92 -13.81
C ASP A 254 -5.80 2.25 -12.63
N MET A 255 -5.34 3.04 -11.66
CA MET A 255 -4.67 2.53 -10.47
C MET A 255 -5.56 1.65 -9.59
N LYS A 256 -6.84 1.93 -9.48
CA LYS A 256 -7.77 1.03 -8.77
C LYS A 256 -7.78 -0.35 -9.40
N TYR A 257 -7.77 -0.42 -10.70
CA TYR A 257 -7.74 -1.70 -11.43
C TYR A 257 -6.44 -2.47 -11.18
N LEU A 258 -5.31 -1.75 -11.20
CA LEU A 258 -3.98 -2.35 -11.06
C LEU A 258 -3.67 -2.78 -9.61
N TYR A 259 -4.09 -2.00 -8.62
CA TYR A 259 -3.61 -2.18 -7.24
C TYR A 259 -4.64 -2.77 -6.29
N SER A 260 -5.94 -2.55 -6.48
CA SER A 260 -6.96 -3.14 -5.59
C SER A 260 -7.32 -4.58 -5.95
N GLY A 261 -6.99 -5.01 -7.16
CA GLY A 261 -7.46 -6.28 -7.72
C GLY A 261 -8.96 -6.22 -8.06
N ILE A 262 -9.39 -7.12 -8.92
CA ILE A 262 -10.82 -7.28 -9.20
C ILE A 262 -11.43 -8.00 -8.02
N VAL A 263 -12.15 -7.30 -7.19
CA VAL A 263 -13.07 -7.90 -6.22
C VAL A 263 -14.34 -8.21 -7.02
N PHE A 264 -14.47 -9.44 -7.47
CA PHE A 264 -15.78 -9.94 -7.85
C PHE A 264 -16.57 -10.13 -6.55
N ASP A 265 -17.30 -9.12 -6.12
CA ASP A 265 -18.44 -9.35 -5.25
C ASP A 265 -19.50 -10.04 -6.14
N VAL A 266 -19.60 -11.34 -5.97
CA VAL A 266 -20.75 -12.08 -6.49
C VAL A 266 -21.94 -11.65 -5.63
N LEU A 267 -22.77 -10.80 -6.19
CA LEU A 267 -24.10 -10.50 -5.67
C LEU A 267 -24.94 -11.76 -5.65
#